data_5e43f481d1058448ac1a01293b9be717
#
_entry.id   5e43f481d1058448ac1a01293b9be717
#
_cell.length_a   1.000
_cell.length_b   1.000
_cell.length_c   1.000
_cell.angle_alpha   90.00
_cell.angle_beta   90.00
_cell.angle_gamma   90.00
#
_symmetry.space_group_name_H-M   'P 1'
#
loop_
_entity.id
_entity.type
_entity.pdbx_description
1 polymer ?
#
loop_
_entity_poly.entity_id
_entity_poly.type
_entity_poly.pdbx_seq_one_letter_code
_entity_poly.pdbx_strand_id
1 'polypeptide(L)'
;ATEDERFYDHSGIDYRALARAVVKRGILGQSNAGGGSTITQQLAKQLYSDVAQSTMERALQKPIEWVIAVKLERYYTKEEIITMYLNYFDFLHNAVGIKTASRTYFNKEPQNLSVCEAATLIGMCKNPSYFNPVRKPERCRERRNVVLDQMVKAGYLSKADAELHKLEPIGLRFHRVDHKEGLATYLRERLRTMLMAKEPDRSDYASWQDQKYYEDSLAWETDPLYGWCNKNRKKDGTPYNLYTDGLKIYTTIDSRMQQYAEESVEEHVAGYLQPIFDKEKHHQI
;
A
#
# COMPACT_ATOMS: atom_id res chain seq x y z
N ALA A 1 -3.70 19.68 -6.23
CA ALA A 1 -2.89 20.86 -5.92
C ALA A 1 -1.40 20.51 -5.74
N THR A 2 -1.02 19.47 -5.00
CA THR A 2 0.39 19.25 -4.60
C THR A 2 1.23 18.51 -5.63
N GLU A 3 0.70 17.45 -6.21
CA GLU A 3 1.40 16.64 -7.20
C GLU A 3 1.13 17.10 -8.63
N ASP A 4 -0.06 17.65 -8.86
CA ASP A 4 -0.52 18.14 -10.15
C ASP A 4 -1.44 19.35 -9.93
N GLU A 5 -0.88 20.55 -10.03
CA GLU A 5 -1.60 21.82 -9.72
C GLU A 5 -2.74 22.08 -10.71
N ARG A 6 -2.58 21.62 -11.95
CA ARG A 6 -3.54 21.86 -13.04
C ARG A 6 -4.21 20.58 -13.52
N PHE A 7 -4.41 19.62 -12.62
CA PHE A 7 -4.98 18.32 -12.94
C PHE A 7 -6.31 18.40 -13.72
N TYR A 8 -7.15 19.35 -13.38
CA TYR A 8 -8.45 19.55 -14.03
C TYR A 8 -8.37 20.30 -15.38
N ASP A 9 -7.21 20.91 -15.71
CA ASP A 9 -7.05 21.80 -16.87
C ASP A 9 -6.40 21.11 -18.09
N HIS A 10 -5.84 19.92 -17.92
CA HIS A 10 -5.15 19.19 -19.00
C HIS A 10 -5.78 17.82 -19.28
N SER A 11 -5.45 17.23 -20.44
CA SER A 11 -5.92 15.91 -20.88
C SER A 11 -4.78 14.88 -20.88
N GLY A 12 -4.23 14.59 -19.71
CA GLY A 12 -3.18 13.57 -19.49
C GLY A 12 -1.76 14.14 -19.53
N ILE A 13 -1.48 15.21 -20.29
CA ILE A 13 -0.18 15.85 -20.36
C ILE A 13 -0.33 17.33 -20.03
N ASP A 14 0.41 17.81 -19.05
CA ASP A 14 0.55 19.25 -18.77
C ASP A 14 1.78 19.81 -19.50
N TYR A 15 1.57 20.32 -20.71
CA TYR A 15 2.65 20.89 -21.54
C TYR A 15 3.34 22.09 -20.88
N ARG A 16 2.62 22.92 -20.08
CA ARG A 16 3.21 24.06 -19.37
C ARG A 16 4.10 23.60 -18.22
N ALA A 17 3.68 22.59 -17.46
CA ALA A 17 4.50 22.00 -16.41
C ALA A 17 5.73 21.30 -17.00
N LEU A 18 5.57 20.61 -18.14
CA LEU A 18 6.66 19.97 -18.86
C LEU A 18 7.69 21.00 -19.35
N ALA A 19 7.25 22.06 -20.03
CA ALA A 19 8.13 23.14 -20.49
C ALA A 19 8.86 23.81 -19.32
N ARG A 20 8.16 24.11 -18.23
CA ARG A 20 8.76 24.64 -17.00
C ARG A 20 9.83 23.69 -16.43
N ALA A 21 9.57 22.40 -16.40
CA ALA A 21 10.51 21.41 -15.88
C ALA A 21 11.77 21.30 -16.76
N VAL A 22 11.62 21.33 -18.08
CA VAL A 22 12.73 21.32 -19.04
C VAL A 22 13.60 22.58 -18.87
N VAL A 23 13.01 23.77 -18.83
CA VAL A 23 13.75 25.01 -18.64
C VAL A 23 14.48 25.04 -17.30
N LYS A 24 13.76 24.77 -16.20
CA LYS A 24 14.35 24.90 -14.86
C LYS A 24 15.40 23.81 -14.57
N ARG A 25 15.18 22.58 -14.98
CA ARG A 25 16.12 21.48 -14.72
C ARG A 25 17.21 21.39 -15.80
N GLY A 26 16.80 21.49 -17.08
CA GLY A 26 17.72 21.30 -18.20
C GLY A 26 18.63 22.51 -18.45
N ILE A 27 18.07 23.73 -18.36
CA ILE A 27 18.82 24.97 -18.69
C ILE A 27 19.39 25.63 -17.43
N LEU A 28 18.59 25.72 -16.35
CA LEU A 28 18.97 26.43 -15.12
C LEU A 28 19.58 25.53 -14.04
N GLY A 29 19.70 24.21 -14.26
CA GLY A 29 20.31 23.26 -13.31
C GLY A 29 19.59 23.14 -11.96
N GLN A 30 18.36 23.63 -11.84
CA GLN A 30 17.61 23.65 -10.57
C GLN A 30 17.00 22.27 -10.29
N SER A 31 17.69 21.44 -9.50
CA SER A 31 17.23 20.09 -9.12
C SER A 31 15.89 20.07 -8.35
N ASN A 32 15.56 21.15 -7.64
CA ASN A 32 14.35 21.31 -6.83
C ASN A 32 13.12 21.82 -7.60
N ALA A 33 13.25 22.11 -8.91
CA ALA A 33 12.12 22.46 -9.74
C ALA A 33 11.13 21.29 -9.81
N GLY A 34 9.89 21.47 -9.39
CA GLY A 34 8.84 20.45 -9.34
C GLY A 34 8.78 19.55 -10.59
N GLY A 35 8.21 18.35 -10.46
CA GLY A 35 8.07 17.42 -11.58
C GLY A 35 7.18 17.95 -12.70
N GLY A 36 7.43 17.51 -13.94
CA GLY A 36 6.57 17.79 -15.09
C GLY A 36 5.58 16.66 -15.39
N SER A 37 5.50 15.63 -14.52
CA SER A 37 4.60 14.49 -14.72
C SER A 37 3.26 14.75 -14.04
N THR A 38 2.18 14.46 -14.73
CA THR A 38 0.80 14.55 -14.21
C THR A 38 0.43 13.34 -13.36
N ILE A 39 -0.66 13.45 -12.56
CA ILE A 39 -1.23 12.31 -11.82
C ILE A 39 -1.59 11.17 -12.78
N THR A 40 -2.18 11.48 -13.95
CA THR A 40 -2.54 10.49 -14.96
C THR A 40 -1.33 9.76 -15.53
N GLN A 41 -0.20 10.44 -15.73
CA GLN A 41 1.07 9.80 -16.12
C GLN A 41 1.66 8.94 -15.01
N GLN A 42 1.52 9.36 -13.74
CA GLN A 42 1.94 8.55 -12.61
C GLN A 42 1.09 7.28 -12.50
N LEU A 43 -0.23 7.37 -12.69
CA LEU A 43 -1.13 6.23 -12.75
C LEU A 43 -0.78 5.30 -13.92
N ALA A 44 -0.57 5.84 -15.13
CA ALA A 44 -0.15 5.07 -16.29
C ALA A 44 1.14 4.28 -16.02
N LYS A 45 2.11 4.92 -15.37
CA LYS A 45 3.34 4.26 -14.93
C LYS A 45 3.08 3.11 -13.96
N GLN A 46 2.23 3.33 -12.94
CA GLN A 46 1.93 2.31 -11.93
C GLN A 46 1.22 1.09 -12.51
N LEU A 47 0.35 1.29 -13.51
CA LEU A 47 -0.46 0.23 -14.11
C LEU A 47 0.26 -0.56 -15.21
N TYR A 48 1.17 0.07 -15.96
CA TYR A 48 1.64 -0.47 -17.23
C TYR A 48 3.16 -0.42 -17.43
N SER A 49 3.93 0.16 -16.51
CA SER A 49 5.38 0.26 -16.65
C SER A 49 6.09 -0.62 -15.63
N ASP A 50 6.96 -1.50 -16.11
CA ASP A 50 7.88 -2.23 -15.26
C ASP A 50 8.91 -1.30 -14.61
N VAL A 51 9.59 -1.80 -13.60
CA VAL A 51 10.68 -1.08 -12.94
C VAL A 51 11.86 -0.98 -13.91
N ALA A 52 12.11 0.24 -14.43
CA ALA A 52 13.23 0.48 -15.34
C ALA A 52 14.56 0.19 -14.63
N GLN A 53 15.39 -0.63 -15.27
CA GLN A 53 16.72 -1.01 -14.77
C GLN A 53 17.80 0.01 -15.14
N SER A 54 17.52 0.87 -16.13
CA SER A 54 18.47 1.88 -16.61
C SER A 54 17.79 3.23 -16.89
N THR A 55 18.61 4.30 -16.93
CA THR A 55 18.13 5.64 -17.30
C THR A 55 17.61 5.70 -18.74
N MET A 56 18.21 4.93 -19.66
CA MET A 56 17.79 4.86 -21.05
C MET A 56 16.42 4.18 -21.18
N GLU A 57 16.24 3.05 -20.50
CA GLU A 57 14.95 2.35 -20.45
C GLU A 57 13.85 3.25 -19.86
N ARG A 58 14.18 4.00 -18.80
CA ARG A 58 13.27 5.00 -18.22
C ARG A 58 12.88 6.10 -19.19
N ALA A 59 13.81 6.54 -20.04
CA ALA A 59 13.53 7.53 -21.07
C ALA A 59 12.61 6.97 -22.17
N LEU A 60 12.77 5.70 -22.54
CA LEU A 60 11.91 5.04 -23.53
C LEU A 60 10.50 4.73 -23.02
N GLN A 61 10.33 4.53 -21.72
CA GLN A 61 9.01 4.34 -21.12
C GLN A 61 8.15 5.62 -21.12
N LYS A 62 8.77 6.80 -21.09
CA LYS A 62 8.04 8.07 -21.00
C LYS A 62 7.02 8.32 -22.13
N PRO A 63 7.37 8.15 -23.42
CA PRO A 63 6.40 8.29 -24.51
C PRO A 63 5.21 7.33 -24.37
N ILE A 64 5.45 6.09 -23.89
CA ILE A 64 4.38 5.09 -23.68
C ILE A 64 3.45 5.57 -22.56
N GLU A 65 3.99 6.03 -21.43
CA GLU A 65 3.20 6.62 -20.33
C GLU A 65 2.34 7.80 -20.82
N TRP A 66 2.85 8.65 -21.71
CA TRP A 66 2.09 9.78 -22.27
C TRP A 66 0.89 9.32 -23.14
N VAL A 67 1.12 8.33 -23.99
CA VAL A 67 0.05 7.76 -24.83
C VAL A 67 -1.03 7.13 -23.95
N ILE A 68 -0.64 6.37 -22.93
CA ILE A 68 -1.56 5.74 -22.00
C ILE A 68 -2.31 6.80 -21.18
N ALA A 69 -1.63 7.83 -20.68
CA ALA A 69 -2.26 8.92 -19.94
C ALA A 69 -3.34 9.65 -20.77
N VAL A 70 -3.04 9.96 -22.03
CA VAL A 70 -4.03 10.57 -22.94
C VAL A 70 -5.22 9.63 -23.19
N LYS A 71 -4.98 8.32 -23.30
CA LYS A 71 -6.07 7.33 -23.45
C LYS A 71 -6.91 7.26 -22.17
N LEU A 72 -6.30 7.20 -20.98
CA LEU A 72 -7.04 7.20 -19.73
C LEU A 72 -7.97 8.41 -19.62
N GLU A 73 -7.51 9.60 -19.94
CA GLU A 73 -8.32 10.83 -19.91
C GLU A 73 -9.45 10.88 -20.98
N ARG A 74 -9.42 10.00 -21.98
CA ARG A 74 -10.52 9.85 -22.95
C ARG A 74 -11.62 8.92 -22.46
N TYR A 75 -11.29 7.94 -21.63
CA TYR A 75 -12.21 6.90 -21.20
C TYR A 75 -12.72 7.09 -19.76
N TYR A 76 -12.00 7.85 -18.94
CA TYR A 76 -12.30 8.04 -17.52
C TYR A 76 -12.36 9.52 -17.16
N THR A 77 -13.27 9.85 -16.24
CA THR A 77 -13.36 11.20 -15.66
C THR A 77 -12.16 11.51 -14.76
N LYS A 78 -11.97 12.77 -14.43
CA LYS A 78 -10.91 13.20 -13.50
C LYS A 78 -11.07 12.56 -12.11
N GLU A 79 -12.30 12.43 -11.64
CA GLU A 79 -12.64 11.81 -10.37
C GLU A 79 -12.31 10.30 -10.38
N GLU A 80 -12.60 9.61 -11.46
CA GLU A 80 -12.24 8.20 -11.62
C GLU A 80 -10.73 8.01 -11.66
N ILE A 81 -10.00 8.87 -12.36
CA ILE A 81 -8.53 8.84 -12.44
C ILE A 81 -7.89 9.07 -11.06
N ILE A 82 -8.34 10.07 -10.29
CA ILE A 82 -7.86 10.29 -8.91
C ILE A 82 -8.19 9.09 -8.03
N THR A 83 -9.39 8.54 -8.16
CA THR A 83 -9.83 7.37 -7.40
C THR A 83 -8.95 6.16 -7.71
N MET A 84 -8.68 5.88 -8.98
CA MET A 84 -7.76 4.81 -9.38
C MET A 84 -6.35 5.06 -8.84
N TYR A 85 -5.82 6.28 -8.98
CA TYR A 85 -4.50 6.65 -8.48
C TYR A 85 -4.36 6.41 -6.98
N LEU A 86 -5.30 6.90 -6.18
CA LEU A 86 -5.26 6.76 -4.72
C LEU A 86 -5.50 5.32 -4.27
N ASN A 87 -6.29 4.53 -5.00
CA ASN A 87 -6.55 3.14 -4.66
C ASN A 87 -5.42 2.20 -5.09
N TYR A 88 -4.59 2.59 -6.05
CA TYR A 88 -3.46 1.78 -6.52
C TYR A 88 -2.13 2.16 -5.88
N PHE A 89 -2.05 3.33 -5.26
CA PHE A 89 -0.80 3.85 -4.70
C PHE A 89 -0.35 3.01 -3.48
N ASP A 90 0.94 2.62 -3.47
CA ASP A 90 1.57 1.91 -2.36
C ASP A 90 2.10 2.90 -1.30
N PHE A 91 1.42 2.97 -0.16
CA PHE A 91 1.81 3.78 0.99
C PHE A 91 2.80 3.06 1.93
N LEU A 92 3.37 1.93 1.51
CA LEU A 92 4.22 1.04 2.31
C LEU A 92 3.46 0.31 3.45
N HIS A 93 4.19 -0.54 4.19
CA HIS A 93 3.65 -1.31 5.31
C HIS A 93 2.41 -2.16 4.95
N ASN A 94 2.38 -2.70 3.72
CA ASN A 94 1.24 -3.42 3.11
C ASN A 94 0.00 -2.55 2.90
N ALA A 95 0.13 -1.23 3.00
CA ALA A 95 -0.97 -0.30 2.81
C ALA A 95 -1.07 0.13 1.34
N VAL A 96 -1.58 -0.76 0.48
CA VAL A 96 -1.92 -0.43 -0.90
C VAL A 96 -3.32 0.19 -0.94
N GLY A 97 -3.39 1.38 -1.50
CA GLY A 97 -4.61 2.19 -1.59
C GLY A 97 -4.92 3.03 -0.36
N ILE A 98 -5.64 4.13 -0.61
CA ILE A 98 -5.94 5.16 0.41
C ILE A 98 -6.73 4.60 1.60
N LYS A 99 -7.64 3.64 1.35
CA LYS A 99 -8.44 3.02 2.41
C LYS A 99 -7.56 2.24 3.38
N THR A 100 -6.69 1.40 2.87
CA THR A 100 -5.76 0.63 3.67
C THR A 100 -4.76 1.54 4.38
N ALA A 101 -4.25 2.58 3.70
CA ALA A 101 -3.36 3.56 4.30
C ALA A 101 -4.02 4.33 5.46
N SER A 102 -5.26 4.77 5.28
CA SER A 102 -6.04 5.45 6.32
C SER A 102 -6.19 4.58 7.59
N ARG A 103 -6.51 3.31 7.42
CA ARG A 103 -6.59 2.34 8.52
C ARG A 103 -5.23 2.08 9.15
N THR A 104 -4.20 1.84 8.33
CA THR A 104 -2.84 1.52 8.80
C THR A 104 -2.22 2.66 9.59
N TYR A 105 -2.33 3.90 9.12
CA TYR A 105 -1.63 5.02 9.74
C TYR A 105 -2.46 5.75 10.80
N PHE A 106 -3.79 5.74 10.68
CA PHE A 106 -4.67 6.54 11.53
C PHE A 106 -5.80 5.75 12.20
N ASN A 107 -5.96 4.45 11.87
CA ASN A 107 -7.06 3.60 12.34
C ASN A 107 -8.43 4.22 12.07
N LYS A 108 -8.63 4.77 10.87
CA LYS A 108 -9.85 5.46 10.44
C LYS A 108 -10.24 5.06 9.01
N GLU A 109 -11.52 5.20 8.69
CA GLU A 109 -11.97 5.19 7.30
C GLU A 109 -11.59 6.51 6.60
N PRO A 110 -11.37 6.52 5.27
CA PRO A 110 -10.95 7.73 4.54
C PRO A 110 -11.84 8.95 4.76
N GLN A 111 -13.16 8.77 4.84
CA GLN A 111 -14.11 9.85 5.08
C GLN A 111 -14.02 10.48 6.48
N ASN A 112 -13.36 9.81 7.42
CA ASN A 112 -13.21 10.24 8.81
C ASN A 112 -11.82 10.84 9.09
N LEU A 113 -10.98 10.96 8.06
CA LEU A 113 -9.67 11.61 8.20
C LEU A 113 -9.83 13.10 8.47
N SER A 114 -9.03 13.62 9.39
CA SER A 114 -8.87 15.07 9.55
C SER A 114 -8.09 15.66 8.35
N VAL A 115 -8.15 16.98 8.20
CA VAL A 115 -7.38 17.69 7.16
C VAL A 115 -5.88 17.36 7.29
N CYS A 116 -5.34 17.34 8.50
CA CYS A 116 -3.94 17.02 8.77
C CYS A 116 -3.59 15.58 8.40
N GLU A 117 -4.44 14.63 8.73
CA GLU A 117 -4.25 13.21 8.41
C GLU A 117 -4.30 12.97 6.89
N ALA A 118 -5.29 13.56 6.21
CA ALA A 118 -5.40 13.51 4.75
C ALA A 118 -4.18 14.17 4.08
N ALA A 119 -3.78 15.36 4.53
CA ALA A 119 -2.59 16.05 4.01
C ALA A 119 -1.30 15.24 4.23
N THR A 120 -1.21 14.47 5.32
CA THR A 120 -0.09 13.57 5.58
C THR A 120 -0.01 12.46 4.53
N LEU A 121 -1.11 11.75 4.27
CA LEU A 121 -1.16 10.71 3.24
C LEU A 121 -0.86 11.26 1.84
N ILE A 122 -1.45 12.39 1.48
CA ILE A 122 -1.15 13.06 0.19
C ILE A 122 0.32 13.48 0.12
N GLY A 123 0.90 13.92 1.23
CA GLY A 123 2.34 14.23 1.32
C GLY A 123 3.23 13.02 1.00
N MET A 124 2.83 11.82 1.42
CA MET A 124 3.54 10.58 1.13
C MET A 124 3.52 10.21 -0.36
N CYS A 125 2.52 10.64 -1.13
CA CYS A 125 2.42 10.31 -2.56
C CYS A 125 3.63 10.77 -3.37
N LYS A 126 4.38 11.75 -2.92
CA LYS A 126 5.63 12.19 -3.58
C LYS A 126 6.75 11.16 -3.48
N ASN A 127 6.95 10.59 -2.31
CA ASN A 127 7.93 9.54 -2.03
C ASN A 127 7.61 8.91 -0.67
N PRO A 128 6.90 7.80 -0.62
CA PRO A 128 6.43 7.21 0.63
C PRO A 128 7.56 6.73 1.55
N SER A 129 8.69 6.31 1.00
CA SER A 129 9.86 5.92 1.81
C SER A 129 10.55 7.12 2.45
N TYR A 130 10.63 8.24 1.73
CA TYR A 130 11.30 9.45 2.20
C TYR A 130 10.45 10.24 3.21
N PHE A 131 9.12 10.27 3.00
CA PHE A 131 8.14 10.98 3.83
C PHE A 131 7.34 10.02 4.72
N ASN A 132 7.95 8.93 5.18
CA ASN A 132 7.30 7.93 6.02
C ASN A 132 7.04 8.47 7.44
N PRO A 133 5.78 8.57 7.92
CA PRO A 133 5.47 9.13 9.21
C PRO A 133 5.97 8.29 10.39
N VAL A 134 6.14 6.97 10.20
CA VAL A 134 6.64 6.05 11.23
C VAL A 134 8.16 6.18 11.38
N ARG A 135 8.87 6.26 10.25
CA ARG A 135 10.36 6.25 10.25
C ARG A 135 10.97 7.64 10.28
N LYS A 136 10.28 8.64 9.71
CA LYS A 136 10.80 10.00 9.50
C LYS A 136 9.71 11.04 9.77
N PRO A 137 9.18 11.12 11.01
CA PRO A 137 8.02 11.94 11.36
C PRO A 137 8.23 13.43 11.04
N GLU A 138 9.42 13.98 11.30
CA GLU A 138 9.70 15.40 11.04
C GLU A 138 9.62 15.74 9.54
N ARG A 139 10.25 14.92 8.68
CA ARG A 139 10.17 15.12 7.23
C ARG A 139 8.74 14.96 6.70
N CYS A 140 8.00 14.03 7.29
CA CYS A 140 6.60 13.84 6.96
C CYS A 140 5.77 15.07 7.35
N ARG A 141 6.01 15.65 8.54
CA ARG A 141 5.36 16.89 9.02
C ARG A 141 5.69 18.08 8.10
N GLU A 142 6.95 18.25 7.74
CA GLU A 142 7.35 19.31 6.78
C GLU A 142 6.61 19.15 5.44
N ARG A 143 6.54 17.92 4.93
CA ARG A 143 5.83 17.64 3.67
C ARG A 143 4.32 17.83 3.79
N ARG A 144 3.70 17.44 4.89
CA ARG A 144 2.30 17.75 5.21
C ARG A 144 2.05 19.26 5.17
N ASN A 145 2.93 20.04 5.80
CA ASN A 145 2.79 21.48 5.82
C ASN A 145 2.85 22.10 4.41
N VAL A 146 3.70 21.57 3.53
CA VAL A 146 3.70 21.94 2.09
C VAL A 146 2.35 21.62 1.43
N VAL A 147 1.71 20.48 1.76
CA VAL A 147 0.36 20.16 1.25
C VAL A 147 -0.67 21.18 1.73
N LEU A 148 -0.65 21.54 3.01
CA LEU A 148 -1.54 22.55 3.58
C LEU A 148 -1.36 23.92 2.89
N ASP A 149 -0.12 24.35 2.64
CA ASP A 149 0.16 25.58 1.89
C ASP A 149 -0.38 25.54 0.45
N GLN A 150 -0.29 24.39 -0.21
CA GLN A 150 -0.87 24.21 -1.54
C GLN A 150 -2.41 24.23 -1.51
N MET A 151 -3.04 23.72 -0.44
CA MET A 151 -4.49 23.83 -0.25
C MET A 151 -4.91 25.29 -0.08
N VAL A 152 -4.15 26.11 0.67
CA VAL A 152 -4.40 27.56 0.78
C VAL A 152 -4.27 28.24 -0.59
N LYS A 153 -3.20 27.96 -1.33
CA LYS A 153 -2.97 28.53 -2.67
C LYS A 153 -4.10 28.17 -3.65
N ALA A 154 -4.67 26.97 -3.52
CA ALA A 154 -5.77 26.49 -4.35
C ALA A 154 -7.16 26.94 -3.85
N GLY A 155 -7.25 27.67 -2.73
CA GLY A 155 -8.51 28.17 -2.18
C GLY A 155 -9.34 27.16 -1.40
N TYR A 156 -8.78 25.99 -1.08
CA TYR A 156 -9.49 24.94 -0.31
C TYR A 156 -9.35 25.10 1.21
N LEU A 157 -8.44 25.93 1.68
CA LEU A 157 -8.18 26.15 3.09
C LEU A 157 -7.87 27.63 3.33
N SER A 158 -8.35 28.20 4.44
CA SER A 158 -7.94 29.56 4.82
C SER A 158 -6.49 29.56 5.33
N LYS A 159 -5.81 30.71 5.21
CA LYS A 159 -4.43 30.85 5.73
C LYS A 159 -4.39 30.67 7.25
N ALA A 160 -5.40 31.16 7.97
CA ALA A 160 -5.49 31.03 9.42
C ALA A 160 -5.62 29.57 9.86
N ASP A 161 -6.51 28.82 9.21
CA ASP A 161 -6.69 27.39 9.51
C ASP A 161 -5.45 26.57 9.16
N ALA A 162 -4.77 26.91 8.05
CA ALA A 162 -3.53 26.25 7.68
C ALA A 162 -2.44 26.43 8.75
N GLU A 163 -2.28 27.62 9.30
CA GLU A 163 -1.30 27.87 10.37
C GLU A 163 -1.66 27.10 11.65
N LEU A 164 -2.95 27.00 12.00
CA LEU A 164 -3.40 26.15 13.11
C LEU A 164 -3.08 24.67 12.87
N HIS A 165 -3.42 24.17 11.70
CA HIS A 165 -3.15 22.79 11.32
C HIS A 165 -1.66 22.42 11.27
N LYS A 166 -0.77 23.37 10.94
CA LYS A 166 0.67 23.15 10.95
C LYS A 166 1.21 22.90 12.36
N LEU A 167 0.56 23.43 13.39
CA LEU A 167 0.94 23.22 14.80
C LEU A 167 0.51 21.83 15.31
N GLU A 168 -0.48 21.22 14.68
CA GLU A 168 -0.96 19.89 15.10
C GLU A 168 0.11 18.82 14.91
N PRO A 169 0.22 17.86 15.84
CA PRO A 169 1.02 16.66 15.63
C PRO A 169 0.46 15.83 14.45
N ILE A 170 1.23 14.88 13.94
CA ILE A 170 0.76 13.98 12.85
C ILE A 170 -0.45 13.15 13.31
N GLY A 171 -0.58 12.90 14.61
CA GLY A 171 -1.69 12.12 15.17
C GLY A 171 -1.65 10.65 14.78
N LEU A 172 -0.44 10.10 14.55
CA LEU A 172 -0.23 8.74 14.09
C LEU A 172 -0.83 7.72 15.07
N ARG A 173 -1.67 6.83 14.57
CA ARG A 173 -2.20 5.65 15.25
C ARG A 173 -1.83 4.42 14.43
N PHE A 174 -0.51 4.23 14.29
CA PHE A 174 0.03 3.23 13.39
C PHE A 174 -0.33 1.82 13.84
N HIS A 175 -0.96 1.11 12.93
CA HIS A 175 -1.41 -0.23 13.09
C HIS A 175 -1.18 -0.98 11.78
N ARG A 176 -0.26 -1.91 11.76
CA ARG A 176 0.03 -2.65 10.54
C ARG A 176 -1.06 -3.68 10.30
N VAL A 177 -1.89 -3.44 9.31
CA VAL A 177 -2.86 -4.43 8.86
C VAL A 177 -2.11 -5.56 8.16
N ASP A 178 -2.06 -6.70 8.78
CA ASP A 178 -1.48 -7.90 8.20
C ASP A 178 -2.45 -9.10 8.34
N HIS A 179 -2.02 -10.26 7.82
CA HIS A 179 -2.81 -11.49 7.90
C HIS A 179 -3.01 -12.01 9.32
N LYS A 180 -2.30 -11.46 10.31
CA LYS A 180 -2.40 -11.84 11.72
C LYS A 180 -3.51 -11.11 12.46
N GLU A 181 -4.21 -10.18 11.80
CA GLU A 181 -5.26 -9.39 12.41
C GLU A 181 -6.62 -9.67 11.78
N GLY A 182 -7.67 -9.53 12.59
CA GLY A 182 -9.06 -9.81 12.22
C GLY A 182 -9.43 -11.29 12.36
N LEU A 183 -10.63 -11.62 11.98
CA LEU A 183 -11.26 -12.93 12.18
C LEU A 183 -10.50 -14.06 11.46
N ALA A 184 -10.43 -15.22 12.08
CA ALA A 184 -9.85 -16.46 11.56
C ALA A 184 -8.37 -16.30 11.13
N THR A 185 -7.54 -15.68 11.95
CA THR A 185 -6.11 -15.40 11.65
C THR A 185 -5.32 -16.65 11.32
N TYR A 186 -5.54 -17.76 12.05
CA TYR A 186 -4.89 -19.05 11.80
C TYR A 186 -5.27 -19.64 10.44
N LEU A 187 -6.56 -19.58 10.08
CA LEU A 187 -7.00 -20.05 8.77
C LEU A 187 -6.35 -19.22 7.66
N ARG A 188 -6.34 -17.90 7.80
CA ARG A 188 -5.74 -16.99 6.79
C ARG A 188 -4.25 -17.26 6.61
N GLU A 189 -3.53 -17.47 7.72
CA GLU A 189 -2.11 -17.82 7.66
C GLU A 189 -1.89 -19.21 7.03
N ARG A 190 -2.74 -20.19 7.36
CA ARG A 190 -2.70 -21.52 6.74
C ARG A 190 -2.94 -21.43 5.24
N LEU A 191 -3.98 -20.69 4.82
CA LEU A 191 -4.28 -20.45 3.40
C LEU A 191 -3.14 -19.75 2.68
N ARG A 192 -2.55 -18.72 3.31
CA ARG A 192 -1.39 -18.02 2.76
C ARG A 192 -0.23 -18.97 2.51
N THR A 193 0.15 -19.74 3.51
CA THR A 193 1.27 -20.68 3.44
C THR A 193 1.03 -21.73 2.37
N MET A 194 -0.16 -22.29 2.33
CA MET A 194 -0.53 -23.35 1.39
C MET A 194 -0.61 -22.82 -0.06
N LEU A 195 -1.35 -21.73 -0.30
CA LEU A 195 -1.57 -21.22 -1.65
C LEU A 195 -0.31 -20.59 -2.28
N MET A 196 0.57 -20.03 -1.47
CA MET A 196 1.82 -19.40 -1.92
C MET A 196 3.03 -20.34 -1.83
N ALA A 197 2.85 -21.60 -1.45
CA ALA A 197 3.94 -22.58 -1.40
C ALA A 197 4.65 -22.65 -2.76
N LYS A 198 5.96 -22.79 -2.70
CA LYS A 198 6.80 -23.03 -3.89
C LYS A 198 6.98 -24.53 -4.09
N GLU A 199 7.39 -24.92 -5.29
CA GLU A 199 7.84 -26.27 -5.54
C GLU A 199 9.00 -26.61 -4.58
N PRO A 200 8.88 -27.70 -3.81
CA PRO A 200 9.92 -28.06 -2.86
C PRO A 200 11.24 -28.43 -3.54
N ASP A 201 12.31 -27.75 -3.17
CA ASP A 201 13.67 -28.11 -3.58
C ASP A 201 14.39 -28.68 -2.35
N ARG A 202 15.05 -29.85 -2.53
CA ARG A 202 15.78 -30.51 -1.42
C ARG A 202 16.83 -29.60 -0.79
N SER A 203 17.39 -28.68 -1.54
CA SER A 203 18.40 -27.72 -1.07
C SER A 203 17.86 -26.69 -0.07
N ASP A 204 16.54 -26.46 -0.04
CA ASP A 204 15.87 -25.54 0.88
C ASP A 204 15.63 -26.16 2.27
N TYR A 205 15.92 -27.46 2.44
CA TYR A 205 15.66 -28.22 3.67
C TYR A 205 16.98 -28.66 4.32
N ALA A 206 17.07 -28.49 5.64
CA ALA A 206 18.18 -29.03 6.40
C ALA A 206 18.19 -30.57 6.38
N SER A 207 19.35 -31.19 6.62
CA SER A 207 19.53 -32.64 6.55
C SER A 207 18.60 -33.43 7.46
N TRP A 208 18.14 -32.84 8.57
CA TRP A 208 17.21 -33.46 9.51
C TRP A 208 15.74 -33.29 9.15
N GLN A 209 15.41 -32.56 8.07
CA GLN A 209 14.04 -32.23 7.63
C GLN A 209 13.54 -33.13 6.49
N ASP A 210 14.06 -34.35 6.36
CA ASP A 210 13.66 -35.27 5.28
C ASP A 210 12.17 -35.59 5.28
N GLN A 211 11.58 -35.79 6.46
CA GLN A 211 10.15 -36.02 6.59
C GLN A 211 9.33 -34.82 6.09
N LYS A 212 9.72 -33.63 6.45
CA LYS A 212 9.06 -32.40 5.99
C LYS A 212 9.18 -32.20 4.49
N TYR A 213 10.36 -32.43 3.92
CA TYR A 213 10.55 -32.39 2.48
C TYR A 213 9.65 -33.38 1.74
N TYR A 214 9.53 -34.62 2.25
CA TYR A 214 8.63 -35.61 1.69
C TYR A 214 7.15 -35.18 1.76
N GLU A 215 6.71 -34.68 2.91
CA GLU A 215 5.33 -34.17 3.11
C GLU A 215 5.00 -33.01 2.19
N ASP A 216 5.90 -32.01 2.08
CA ASP A 216 5.73 -30.86 1.21
C ASP A 216 5.74 -31.26 -0.27
N SER A 217 6.59 -32.23 -0.68
CA SER A 217 6.63 -32.78 -2.04
C SER A 217 5.35 -33.54 -2.37
N LEU A 218 4.86 -34.37 -1.46
CA LEU A 218 3.60 -35.09 -1.63
C LEU A 218 2.42 -34.10 -1.73
N ALA A 219 2.38 -33.07 -0.87
CA ALA A 219 1.35 -32.04 -0.91
C ALA A 219 1.42 -31.25 -2.23
N TRP A 220 2.63 -30.95 -2.70
CA TRP A 220 2.80 -30.31 -4.01
C TRP A 220 2.22 -31.13 -5.15
N GLU A 221 2.41 -32.42 -5.16
CA GLU A 221 1.92 -33.29 -6.23
C GLU A 221 0.41 -33.58 -6.13
N THR A 222 -0.10 -33.78 -4.92
CA THR A 222 -1.45 -34.32 -4.71
C THR A 222 -2.51 -33.28 -4.31
N ASP A 223 -2.12 -32.17 -3.65
CA ASP A 223 -3.07 -31.14 -3.22
C ASP A 223 -3.15 -30.02 -4.28
N PRO A 224 -4.29 -29.85 -4.96
CA PRO A 224 -4.47 -28.82 -5.97
C PRO A 224 -4.38 -27.39 -5.41
N LEU A 225 -4.57 -27.19 -4.11
CA LEU A 225 -4.46 -25.88 -3.45
C LEU A 225 -3.03 -25.57 -2.98
N TYR A 226 -2.21 -26.61 -2.76
CA TYR A 226 -0.83 -26.41 -2.34
C TYR A 226 0.01 -25.83 -3.50
N GLY A 227 0.50 -24.61 -3.33
CA GLY A 227 1.22 -23.88 -4.37
C GLY A 227 0.33 -23.31 -5.49
N TRP A 228 -0.98 -23.20 -5.27
CA TRP A 228 -1.92 -22.77 -6.31
C TRP A 228 -1.49 -21.49 -7.02
N CYS A 229 -1.03 -20.48 -6.28
CA CYS A 229 -0.56 -19.20 -6.83
C CYS A 229 0.64 -19.37 -7.76
N ASN A 230 1.52 -20.34 -7.50
CA ASN A 230 2.74 -20.59 -8.28
C ASN A 230 2.50 -21.57 -9.42
N LYS A 231 1.57 -22.53 -9.27
CA LYS A 231 1.18 -23.49 -10.31
C LYS A 231 0.35 -22.85 -11.40
N ASN A 232 -0.49 -21.87 -11.04
CA ASN A 232 -1.37 -21.20 -11.99
C ASN A 232 -0.74 -19.88 -12.48
N ARG A 233 -0.98 -19.57 -13.75
CA ARG A 233 -0.44 -18.39 -14.39
C ARG A 233 -1.56 -17.48 -14.88
N LYS A 234 -1.33 -16.19 -14.78
CA LYS A 234 -2.19 -15.16 -15.39
C LYS A 234 -2.00 -15.16 -16.91
N LYS A 235 -2.85 -14.43 -17.61
CA LYS A 235 -2.77 -14.32 -19.08
C LYS A 235 -1.45 -13.75 -19.60
N ASP A 236 -0.74 -12.97 -18.77
CA ASP A 236 0.58 -12.40 -19.03
C ASP A 236 1.74 -13.35 -18.67
N GLY A 237 1.45 -14.59 -18.24
CA GLY A 237 2.45 -15.58 -17.85
C GLY A 237 2.99 -15.45 -16.43
N THR A 238 2.62 -14.40 -15.69
CA THR A 238 3.05 -14.21 -14.31
C THR A 238 2.27 -15.07 -13.32
N PRO A 239 2.85 -15.48 -12.18
CA PRO A 239 2.12 -16.19 -11.13
C PRO A 239 1.08 -15.28 -10.47
N TYR A 240 0.07 -15.88 -9.85
CA TYR A 240 -0.88 -15.13 -9.05
C TYR A 240 -0.26 -14.66 -7.74
N ASN A 241 -0.68 -13.47 -7.29
CA ASN A 241 -0.31 -12.91 -6.00
C ASN A 241 -1.56 -12.82 -5.10
N LEU A 242 -1.51 -13.50 -3.95
CA LEU A 242 -2.63 -13.57 -3.02
C LEU A 242 -3.08 -12.19 -2.51
N TYR A 243 -2.17 -11.21 -2.45
CA TYR A 243 -2.43 -9.90 -1.88
C TYR A 243 -2.86 -8.83 -2.88
N THR A 244 -2.46 -8.99 -4.15
CA THR A 244 -2.64 -7.93 -5.16
C THR A 244 -3.62 -8.26 -6.27
N ASP A 245 -3.89 -9.55 -6.52
CA ASP A 245 -4.69 -9.96 -7.68
C ASP A 245 -6.19 -10.11 -7.37
N GLY A 246 -6.64 -9.70 -6.18
CA GLY A 246 -8.06 -9.65 -5.82
C GLY A 246 -8.75 -11.02 -5.80
N LEU A 247 -8.01 -12.08 -5.45
CA LEU A 247 -8.54 -13.45 -5.38
C LEU A 247 -9.68 -13.56 -4.36
N LYS A 248 -10.75 -14.24 -4.73
CA LYS A 248 -11.88 -14.56 -3.85
C LYS A 248 -11.74 -15.99 -3.36
N ILE A 249 -11.56 -16.17 -2.05
CA ILE A 249 -11.44 -17.48 -1.42
C ILE A 249 -12.72 -17.75 -0.65
N TYR A 250 -13.46 -18.77 -1.09
CA TYR A 250 -14.68 -19.21 -0.43
C TYR A 250 -14.34 -20.30 0.58
N THR A 251 -14.83 -20.15 1.80
CA THR A 251 -14.60 -21.10 2.91
C THR A 251 -15.93 -21.54 3.50
N THR A 252 -15.89 -22.63 4.29
CA THR A 252 -17.04 -23.14 5.04
C THR A 252 -17.20 -22.48 6.42
N ILE A 253 -16.38 -21.49 6.74
CA ILE A 253 -16.42 -20.81 8.04
C ILE A 253 -17.61 -19.86 8.12
N ASP A 254 -18.47 -20.02 9.12
CA ASP A 254 -19.44 -19.00 9.53
C ASP A 254 -18.71 -17.93 10.36
N SER A 255 -18.75 -16.68 9.91
CA SER A 255 -18.02 -15.59 10.55
C SER A 255 -18.49 -15.29 11.97
N ARG A 256 -19.78 -15.50 12.28
CA ARG A 256 -20.34 -15.27 13.62
C ARG A 256 -19.90 -16.38 14.58
N MET A 257 -19.93 -17.62 14.12
CA MET A 257 -19.43 -18.75 14.94
C MET A 257 -17.95 -18.63 15.22
N GLN A 258 -17.16 -18.19 14.22
CA GLN A 258 -15.74 -17.95 14.38
C GLN A 258 -15.47 -16.80 15.40
N GLN A 259 -16.24 -15.73 15.33
CA GLN A 259 -16.13 -14.62 16.29
C GLN A 259 -16.43 -15.10 17.73
N TYR A 260 -17.51 -15.84 17.95
CA TYR A 260 -17.82 -16.38 19.27
C TYR A 260 -16.75 -17.35 19.79
N ALA A 261 -16.17 -18.14 18.90
CA ALA A 261 -15.08 -19.04 19.27
C ALA A 261 -13.83 -18.26 19.70
N GLU A 262 -13.45 -17.22 18.96
CA GLU A 262 -12.28 -16.36 19.29
C GLU A 262 -12.51 -15.60 20.59
N GLU A 263 -13.68 -15.01 20.80
CA GLU A 263 -14.07 -14.33 22.05
C GLU A 263 -14.01 -15.29 23.25
N SER A 264 -14.52 -16.51 23.09
CA SER A 264 -14.51 -17.53 24.16
C SER A 264 -13.09 -17.98 24.50
N VAL A 265 -12.22 -18.13 23.49
CA VAL A 265 -10.80 -18.45 23.71
C VAL A 265 -10.09 -17.30 24.44
N GLU A 266 -10.31 -16.07 24.03
CA GLU A 266 -9.70 -14.92 24.66
C GLU A 266 -10.17 -14.79 26.13
N GLU A 267 -11.46 -14.88 26.39
CA GLU A 267 -12.02 -14.82 27.74
C GLU A 267 -11.45 -15.92 28.64
N HIS A 268 -11.43 -17.16 28.16
CA HIS A 268 -10.95 -18.30 28.97
C HIS A 268 -9.44 -18.30 29.13
N VAL A 269 -8.68 -18.10 28.06
CA VAL A 269 -7.21 -18.18 28.11
C VAL A 269 -6.61 -16.93 28.77
N ALA A 270 -6.94 -15.75 28.28
CA ALA A 270 -6.37 -14.51 28.83
C ALA A 270 -7.01 -14.11 30.17
N GLY A 271 -8.31 -14.33 30.36
CA GLY A 271 -9.05 -13.93 31.56
C GLY A 271 -8.92 -14.92 32.72
N TYR A 272 -8.78 -16.21 32.44
CA TYR A 272 -8.76 -17.26 33.48
C TYR A 272 -7.44 -18.04 33.55
N LEU A 273 -7.00 -18.68 32.47
CA LEU A 273 -5.83 -19.56 32.53
C LEU A 273 -4.52 -18.81 32.71
N GLN A 274 -4.29 -17.70 31.99
CA GLN A 274 -3.03 -16.96 32.06
C GLN A 274 -2.74 -16.39 33.46
N PRO A 275 -3.71 -15.78 34.16
CA PRO A 275 -3.49 -15.31 35.55
C PRO A 275 -3.16 -16.43 36.52
N ILE A 276 -3.73 -17.64 36.33
CA ILE A 276 -3.38 -18.81 37.18
C ILE A 276 -1.95 -19.25 36.90
N PHE A 277 -1.61 -19.40 35.60
CA PHE A 277 -0.26 -19.80 35.20
C PHE A 277 0.82 -18.83 35.72
N ASP A 278 0.56 -17.53 35.62
CA ASP A 278 1.51 -16.51 36.09
C ASP A 278 1.69 -16.56 37.62
N LYS A 279 0.64 -16.84 38.39
CA LYS A 279 0.71 -17.05 39.83
C LYS A 279 1.55 -18.28 40.21
N GLU A 280 1.33 -19.39 39.51
CA GLU A 280 2.10 -20.63 39.75
C GLU A 280 3.57 -20.46 39.39
N LYS A 281 3.90 -19.75 38.31
CA LYS A 281 5.26 -19.46 37.91
C LYS A 281 6.01 -18.61 38.92
N HIS A 282 5.36 -17.65 39.57
CA HIS A 282 5.94 -16.85 40.64
C HIS A 282 6.15 -17.58 41.93
N HIS A 283 5.49 -18.74 42.16
CA HIS A 283 5.70 -19.57 43.35
C HIS A 283 6.84 -20.57 43.17
N GLN A 284 7.43 -20.70 41.98
CA GLN A 284 8.53 -21.63 41.69
C GLN A 284 9.91 -20.94 41.65
N ILE A 285 10.00 -19.65 41.96
CA ILE A 285 11.22 -18.87 42.11
C ILE A 285 11.34 -18.45 43.58
#